data_72d0ea9d96200220af7672071f96dc02
#
_entry.id   72d0ea9d96200220af7672071f96dc02
#
_cell.length_a   1.000
_cell.length_b   1.000
_cell.length_c   1.000
_cell.angle_alpha   90.00
_cell.angle_beta   90.00
_cell.angle_gamma   90.00
#
_symmetry.space_group_name_H-M   'P 1'
#
loop_
_entity.id
_entity.type
_entity.pdbx_description
1 polymer ?
#
loop_
_entity_poly.entity_id
_entity_poly.type
_entity_poly.pdbx_seq_one_letter_code
_entity_poly.pdbx_strand_id
1 'polypeptide(L)'
;AASDVYKRQIIMCFQSLILDMAGNVGTQSLAVTIRVLMDESLTGKQKLELVWKEMRIGLCNGGLLGILSFALIGLYIYLFKGKTLLFSYAVSGCIGVALLLAMLISSAVGTCIPLFFKKINIDPAVASGPLITTVNDLVAVITYYGLSWLFLLKMLNLAG
;
A
#
# COMPACT_ATOMS: atom_id res chain seq x y z
N ALA A 1 19.08 5.69 -23.15
CA ALA A 1 17.71 5.59 -23.67
C ALA A 1 17.12 4.19 -23.51
N ALA A 2 17.59 3.12 -24.20
CA ALA A 2 17.01 1.76 -24.09
C ALA A 2 17.16 1.16 -22.68
N SER A 3 18.29 1.35 -22.02
CA SER A 3 18.53 0.89 -20.64
C SER A 3 17.55 1.52 -19.63
N ASP A 4 17.19 2.78 -19.83
CA ASP A 4 16.29 3.51 -18.92
C ASP A 4 14.83 3.07 -19.11
N VAL A 5 14.42 2.78 -20.34
CA VAL A 5 13.11 2.20 -20.64
C VAL A 5 12.97 0.84 -19.95
N TYR A 6 13.99 -0.01 -20.04
CA TYR A 6 13.97 -1.33 -19.40
C TYR A 6 13.95 -1.25 -17.86
N LYS A 7 14.68 -0.30 -17.26
CA LYS A 7 14.63 -0.05 -15.81
C LYS A 7 13.21 0.36 -15.36
N ARG A 8 12.55 1.23 -16.12
CA ARG A 8 11.18 1.65 -15.85
C ARG A 8 10.20 0.48 -15.98
N GLN A 9 10.36 -0.38 -16.99
CA GLN A 9 9.53 -1.58 -17.15
C GLN A 9 9.61 -2.52 -15.96
N ILE A 10 10.81 -2.74 -15.39
CA ILE A 10 10.97 -3.57 -14.19
C ILE A 10 10.16 -2.99 -13.02
N ILE A 11 10.20 -1.67 -12.81
CA ILE A 11 9.40 -1.03 -11.76
C ILE A 11 7.90 -1.21 -12.04
N MET A 12 7.44 -1.01 -13.27
CA MET A 12 6.02 -1.14 -13.62
C MET A 12 5.48 -2.57 -13.45
N CYS A 13 6.31 -3.60 -13.59
CA CYS A 13 5.91 -5.01 -13.43
C CYS A 13 5.35 -5.33 -12.04
N PHE A 14 5.74 -4.59 -11.01
CA PHE A 14 5.32 -4.86 -9.63
C PHE A 14 4.18 -3.97 -9.14
N GLN A 15 3.64 -3.11 -10.00
CA GLN A 15 2.51 -2.24 -9.66
C GLN A 15 1.30 -3.02 -9.16
N SER A 16 0.93 -4.08 -9.87
CA SER A 16 -0.24 -4.90 -9.54
C SER A 16 -0.14 -5.53 -8.14
N LEU A 17 1.05 -5.93 -7.73
CA LEU A 17 1.28 -6.47 -6.38
C LEU A 17 0.91 -5.44 -5.30
N ILE A 18 1.31 -4.18 -5.48
CA ILE A 18 1.09 -3.12 -4.50
C ILE A 18 -0.39 -2.74 -4.46
N LEU A 19 -1.05 -2.62 -5.63
CA LEU A 19 -2.47 -2.33 -5.71
C LEU A 19 -3.31 -3.43 -5.05
N ASP A 20 -3.05 -4.69 -5.38
CA ASP A 20 -3.77 -5.84 -4.84
C ASP A 20 -3.64 -5.92 -3.30
N MET A 21 -2.42 -5.80 -2.78
CA MET A 21 -2.19 -5.86 -1.34
C MET A 21 -2.81 -4.67 -0.59
N ALA A 22 -2.74 -3.48 -1.14
CA ALA A 22 -3.40 -2.29 -0.58
C ALA A 22 -4.93 -2.46 -0.55
N GLY A 23 -5.52 -2.96 -1.65
CA GLY A 23 -6.94 -3.25 -1.75
C GLY A 23 -7.40 -4.28 -0.73
N ASN A 24 -6.65 -5.38 -0.57
CA ASN A 24 -6.96 -6.44 0.38
C ASN A 24 -6.97 -5.93 1.83
N VAL A 25 -5.97 -5.15 2.24
CA VAL A 25 -5.91 -4.59 3.60
C VAL A 25 -7.00 -3.55 3.83
N GLY A 26 -7.26 -2.68 2.86
CA GLY A 26 -8.31 -1.67 2.98
C GLY A 26 -9.70 -2.27 3.09
N THR A 27 -10.02 -3.31 2.32
CA THR A 27 -11.30 -4.03 2.41
C THR A 27 -11.42 -4.84 3.70
N GLN A 28 -10.33 -5.37 4.22
CA GLN A 28 -10.31 -6.01 5.54
C GLN A 28 -10.65 -5.02 6.65
N SER A 29 -9.98 -3.87 6.68
CA SER A 29 -10.25 -2.81 7.67
C SER A 29 -11.68 -2.26 7.55
N LEU A 30 -12.20 -2.13 6.33
CA LEU A 30 -13.60 -1.79 6.07
C LEU A 30 -14.56 -2.79 6.74
N ALA A 31 -14.37 -4.08 6.48
CA ALA A 31 -15.23 -5.15 7.00
C ALA A 31 -15.24 -5.18 8.54
N VAL A 32 -14.05 -5.04 9.16
CA VAL A 32 -13.93 -4.95 10.63
C VAL A 32 -14.67 -3.73 11.16
N THR A 33 -14.47 -2.57 10.53
CA THR A 33 -15.07 -1.30 10.99
C THR A 33 -16.59 -1.34 10.87
N ILE A 34 -17.15 -1.83 9.74
CA ILE A 34 -18.60 -1.97 9.58
C ILE A 34 -19.18 -2.87 10.67
N ARG A 35 -18.55 -4.01 10.95
CA ARG A 35 -19.01 -4.93 12.00
C ARG A 35 -19.07 -4.25 13.36
N VAL A 36 -18.01 -3.54 13.75
CA VAL A 36 -17.95 -2.82 15.03
C VAL A 36 -19.01 -1.73 15.10
N LEU A 37 -19.27 -1.00 14.00
CA LEU A 37 -20.29 0.05 13.94
C LEU A 37 -21.73 -0.47 13.95
N MET A 38 -21.96 -1.74 13.61
CA MET A 38 -23.27 -2.38 13.71
C MET A 38 -23.58 -2.82 15.15
N ASP A 39 -22.56 -3.30 15.86
CA ASP A 39 -22.72 -3.88 17.19
C ASP A 39 -22.65 -2.84 18.33
N GLU A 40 -21.95 -1.72 18.11
CA GLU A 40 -21.64 -0.76 19.16
C GLU A 40 -21.81 0.71 18.72
N SER A 41 -22.28 1.53 19.67
CA SER A 41 -22.22 3.00 19.54
C SER A 41 -20.88 3.52 20.07
N LEU A 42 -19.94 3.76 19.17
CA LEU A 42 -18.59 4.19 19.53
C LEU A 42 -18.52 5.67 19.95
N THR A 43 -17.84 5.92 21.05
CA THR A 43 -17.39 7.27 21.45
C THR A 43 -16.27 7.75 20.51
N GLY A 44 -16.01 9.08 20.51
CA GLY A 44 -14.94 9.65 19.68
C GLY A 44 -13.56 9.03 19.97
N LYS A 45 -13.27 8.72 21.24
CA LYS A 45 -12.01 8.06 21.63
C LYS A 45 -11.91 6.64 21.06
N GLN A 46 -12.95 5.86 21.18
CA GLN A 46 -13.00 4.47 20.64
C GLN A 46 -12.87 4.44 19.12
N LYS A 47 -13.43 5.43 18.40
CA LYS A 47 -13.22 5.57 16.95
C LYS A 47 -11.77 5.79 16.59
N LEU A 48 -11.06 6.64 17.33
CA LEU A 48 -9.63 6.88 17.11
C LEU A 48 -8.79 5.65 17.45
N GLU A 49 -9.12 4.94 18.52
CA GLU A 49 -8.47 3.69 18.90
C GLU A 49 -8.65 2.61 17.82
N LEU A 50 -9.84 2.53 17.20
CA LEU A 50 -10.11 1.61 16.09
C LEU A 50 -9.24 1.94 14.87
N VAL A 51 -9.17 3.22 14.47
CA VAL A 51 -8.30 3.65 13.37
C VAL A 51 -6.84 3.29 13.65
N TRP A 52 -6.36 3.57 14.86
CA TRP A 52 -4.99 3.26 15.25
C TRP A 52 -4.70 1.76 15.26
N LYS A 53 -5.65 0.95 15.72
CA LYS A 53 -5.55 -0.51 15.71
C LYS A 53 -5.42 -1.05 14.28
N GLU A 54 -6.30 -0.62 13.39
CA GLU A 54 -6.28 -1.05 11.99
C GLU A 54 -5.00 -0.58 11.26
N MET A 55 -4.54 0.64 11.52
CA MET A 55 -3.25 1.13 11.00
C MET A 55 -2.07 0.27 11.46
N ARG A 56 -2.04 -0.16 12.72
CA ARG A 56 -1.00 -1.06 13.22
C ARG A 56 -1.04 -2.43 12.53
N ILE A 57 -2.22 -2.96 12.24
CA ILE A 57 -2.39 -4.19 11.46
C ILE A 57 -1.85 -3.98 10.04
N GLY A 58 -2.22 -2.88 9.39
CA GLY A 58 -1.71 -2.51 8.07
C GLY A 58 -0.18 -2.35 8.06
N LEU A 59 0.39 -1.74 9.09
CA LEU A 59 1.83 -1.59 9.26
C LEU A 59 2.54 -2.95 9.42
N CYS A 60 2.00 -3.84 10.26
CA CYS A 60 2.55 -5.18 10.46
C CYS A 60 2.51 -6.02 9.17
N ASN A 61 1.38 -6.03 8.49
CA ASN A 61 1.22 -6.74 7.22
C ASN A 61 2.13 -6.16 6.14
N GLY A 62 2.18 -4.83 6.01
CA GLY A 62 3.04 -4.13 5.07
C GLY A 62 4.53 -4.33 5.36
N GLY A 63 4.91 -4.36 6.63
CA GLY A 63 6.28 -4.67 7.05
C GLY A 63 6.69 -6.10 6.72
N LEU A 64 5.83 -7.08 7.03
CA LEU A 64 6.08 -8.48 6.74
C LEU A 64 6.22 -8.73 5.22
N LEU A 65 5.25 -8.25 4.43
CA LEU A 65 5.28 -8.39 2.98
C LEU A 65 6.38 -7.55 2.34
N GLY A 66 6.70 -6.39 2.91
CA GLY A 66 7.80 -5.55 2.47
C GLY A 66 9.15 -6.25 2.61
N ILE A 67 9.42 -6.90 3.74
CA ILE A 67 10.64 -7.69 3.97
C ILE A 67 10.68 -8.90 3.03
N LEU A 68 9.57 -9.62 2.89
CA LEU A 68 9.47 -10.77 1.99
C LEU A 68 9.71 -10.36 0.53
N SER A 69 9.09 -9.26 0.10
CA SER A 69 9.28 -8.70 -1.25
C SER A 69 10.71 -8.23 -1.47
N PHE A 70 11.34 -7.61 -0.48
CA PHE A 70 12.73 -7.21 -0.55
C PHE A 70 13.64 -8.41 -0.85
N ALA A 71 13.46 -9.51 -0.13
CA ALA A 71 14.26 -10.71 -0.31
C ALA A 71 13.98 -11.40 -1.66
N LEU A 72 12.70 -11.71 -1.95
CA LEU A 72 12.33 -12.53 -3.11
C LEU A 72 12.43 -11.76 -4.43
N ILE A 73 11.95 -10.52 -4.50
CA ILE A 73 11.99 -9.70 -5.71
C ILE A 73 13.43 -9.27 -6.00
N GLY A 74 14.22 -8.92 -4.99
CA GLY A 74 15.63 -8.62 -5.16
C GLY A 74 16.39 -9.79 -5.77
N LEU A 75 16.19 -10.98 -5.23
CA LEU A 75 16.79 -12.20 -5.76
C LEU A 75 16.30 -12.51 -7.19
N TYR A 76 15.00 -12.37 -7.45
CA TYR A 76 14.42 -12.57 -8.79
C TYR A 76 15.04 -11.62 -9.84
N ILE A 77 15.13 -10.33 -9.53
CA ILE A 77 15.69 -9.35 -10.47
C ILE A 77 17.18 -9.65 -10.70
N TYR A 78 17.92 -10.03 -9.67
CA TYR A 78 19.32 -10.37 -9.78
C TYR A 78 19.57 -11.60 -10.66
N LEU A 79 18.87 -12.71 -10.39
CA LEU A 79 19.09 -13.99 -11.06
C LEU A 79 18.49 -14.04 -12.47
N PHE A 80 17.27 -13.53 -12.66
CA PHE A 80 16.52 -13.72 -13.91
C PHE A 80 16.55 -12.51 -14.84
N LYS A 81 16.80 -11.31 -14.32
CA LYS A 81 16.90 -10.09 -15.15
C LYS A 81 18.35 -9.67 -15.40
N GLY A 82 19.32 -10.38 -14.84
CA GLY A 82 20.75 -10.13 -15.05
C GLY A 82 21.20 -8.70 -14.65
N LYS A 83 20.56 -8.12 -13.64
CA LYS A 83 20.89 -6.78 -13.14
C LYS A 83 21.92 -6.86 -12.02
N THR A 84 22.60 -5.74 -11.75
CA THR A 84 23.54 -5.66 -10.63
C THR A 84 22.83 -5.90 -9.30
N LEU A 85 23.53 -6.44 -8.33
CA LEU A 85 23.01 -6.69 -6.99
C LEU A 85 22.45 -5.41 -6.37
N LEU A 86 23.19 -4.30 -6.50
CA LEU A 86 22.77 -2.99 -5.98
C LEU A 86 21.45 -2.53 -6.59
N PHE A 87 21.29 -2.60 -7.92
CA PHE A 87 20.06 -2.21 -8.59
C PHE A 87 18.88 -3.10 -8.18
N SER A 88 19.09 -4.42 -8.12
CA SER A 88 18.05 -5.39 -7.78
C SER A 88 17.48 -5.15 -6.39
N TYR A 89 18.34 -4.99 -5.40
CA TYR A 89 17.92 -4.73 -4.02
C TYR A 89 17.45 -3.29 -3.77
N ALA A 90 17.94 -2.33 -4.53
CA ALA A 90 17.41 -0.97 -4.48
C ALA A 90 15.96 -0.90 -5.01
N VAL A 91 15.66 -1.56 -6.13
CA VAL A 91 14.28 -1.66 -6.66
C VAL A 91 13.37 -2.43 -5.72
N SER A 92 13.80 -3.58 -5.21
CA SER A 92 13.00 -4.37 -4.26
C SER A 92 12.78 -3.64 -2.94
N GLY A 93 13.73 -2.84 -2.48
CA GLY A 93 13.57 -1.97 -1.32
C GLY A 93 12.51 -0.88 -1.56
N CYS A 94 12.51 -0.26 -2.73
CA CYS A 94 11.47 0.69 -3.13
C CYS A 94 10.07 0.05 -3.13
N ILE A 95 9.95 -1.18 -3.66
CA ILE A 95 8.71 -1.96 -3.65
C ILE A 95 8.28 -2.28 -2.22
N GLY A 96 9.20 -2.71 -1.36
CA GLY A 96 8.93 -3.03 0.04
C GLY A 96 8.42 -1.83 0.84
N VAL A 97 9.04 -0.66 0.66
CA VAL A 97 8.59 0.59 1.29
C VAL A 97 7.23 1.02 0.74
N ALA A 98 7.00 0.87 -0.58
CA ALA A 98 5.72 1.17 -1.19
C ALA A 98 4.60 0.28 -0.64
N LEU A 99 4.83 -1.03 -0.48
CA LEU A 99 3.90 -1.95 0.16
C LEU A 99 3.56 -1.52 1.58
N LEU A 100 4.57 -1.22 2.40
CA LEU A 100 4.38 -0.80 3.78
C LEU A 100 3.52 0.47 3.86
N LEU A 101 3.84 1.50 3.08
CA LEU A 101 3.11 2.76 3.11
C LEU A 101 1.70 2.63 2.50
N ALA A 102 1.56 1.93 1.37
CA ALA A 102 0.26 1.71 0.74
C ALA A 102 -0.69 0.95 1.66
N MET A 103 -0.23 -0.12 2.32
CA MET A 103 -1.05 -0.91 3.24
C MET A 103 -1.39 -0.14 4.52
N LEU A 104 -0.46 0.66 5.05
CA LEU A 104 -0.71 1.53 6.20
C LEU A 104 -1.80 2.56 5.90
N ILE A 105 -1.70 3.25 4.75
CA ILE A 105 -2.67 4.27 4.36
C ILE A 105 -4.01 3.63 4.00
N SER A 106 -4.00 2.50 3.28
CA SER A 106 -5.22 1.78 2.91
C SER A 106 -6.01 1.27 4.11
N SER A 107 -5.34 0.80 5.17
CA SER A 107 -6.02 0.41 6.41
C SER A 107 -6.67 1.61 7.11
N ALA A 108 -6.00 2.76 7.11
CA ALA A 108 -6.58 4.00 7.65
C ALA A 108 -7.80 4.45 6.84
N VAL A 109 -7.71 4.44 5.50
CA VAL A 109 -8.81 4.79 4.59
C VAL A 109 -9.99 3.85 4.77
N GLY A 110 -9.74 2.52 4.81
CA GLY A 110 -10.76 1.50 5.01
C GLY A 110 -11.52 1.65 6.33
N THR A 111 -10.89 2.21 7.35
CA THR A 111 -11.51 2.51 8.64
C THR A 111 -12.19 3.88 8.67
N CYS A 112 -11.54 4.91 8.14
CA CYS A 112 -12.03 6.28 8.22
C CYS A 112 -13.30 6.51 7.37
N ILE A 113 -13.42 5.90 6.20
CA ILE A 113 -14.57 6.09 5.30
C ILE A 113 -15.89 5.64 5.93
N PRO A 114 -16.03 4.40 6.46
CA PRO A 114 -17.28 4.00 7.11
C PRO A 114 -17.58 4.80 8.40
N LEU A 115 -16.56 5.21 9.15
CA LEU A 115 -16.73 6.11 10.30
C LEU A 115 -17.27 7.48 9.88
N PHE A 116 -16.80 8.00 8.75
CA PHE A 116 -17.30 9.26 8.19
C PHE A 116 -18.77 9.13 7.74
N PHE A 117 -19.15 8.05 7.05
CA PHE A 117 -20.53 7.81 6.65
C PHE A 117 -21.46 7.71 7.84
N LYS A 118 -21.04 7.00 8.89
CA LYS A 118 -21.81 6.95 10.15
C LYS A 118 -21.98 8.35 10.77
N LYS A 119 -20.96 9.20 10.70
CA LYS A 119 -21.02 10.57 11.24
C LYS A 119 -22.03 11.45 10.50
N ILE A 120 -22.22 11.28 9.23
CA ILE A 120 -23.19 12.04 8.41
C ILE A 120 -24.54 11.32 8.27
N ASN A 121 -24.82 10.33 9.13
CA ASN A 121 -26.04 9.54 9.16
C ASN A 121 -26.33 8.77 7.86
N ILE A 122 -25.30 8.38 7.13
CA ILE A 122 -25.37 7.43 6.01
C ILE A 122 -24.97 6.06 6.54
N ASP A 123 -25.64 5.02 6.03
CA ASP A 123 -25.30 3.64 6.38
C ASP A 123 -23.83 3.35 6.03
N PRO A 124 -22.99 2.94 7.00
CA PRO A 124 -21.58 2.59 6.74
C PRO A 124 -21.42 1.50 5.68
N ALA A 125 -22.40 0.63 5.48
CA ALA A 125 -22.38 -0.41 4.47
C ALA A 125 -22.41 0.15 3.02
N VAL A 126 -22.82 1.41 2.84
CA VAL A 126 -22.72 2.12 1.56
C VAL A 126 -21.24 2.36 1.17
N ALA A 127 -20.32 2.40 2.15
CA ALA A 127 -18.90 2.33 1.91
C ALA A 127 -18.52 0.93 1.36
N SER A 128 -19.12 0.58 0.23
CA SER A 128 -18.97 -0.75 -0.37
C SER A 128 -17.54 -1.05 -0.80
N GLY A 129 -17.23 -2.34 -0.96
CA GLY A 129 -15.94 -2.80 -1.46
C GLY A 129 -15.44 -2.02 -2.70
N PRO A 130 -16.27 -1.81 -3.75
CA PRO A 130 -15.85 -1.06 -4.93
C PRO A 130 -15.38 0.38 -4.66
N LEU A 131 -16.04 1.11 -3.77
CA LEU A 131 -15.62 2.46 -3.39
C LEU A 131 -14.26 2.44 -2.70
N ILE A 132 -14.10 1.57 -1.72
CA ILE A 132 -12.84 1.41 -0.98
C ILE A 132 -11.72 0.94 -1.90
N THR A 133 -11.99 -0.03 -2.78
CA THR A 133 -10.98 -0.52 -3.73
C THR A 133 -10.50 0.60 -4.64
N THR A 134 -11.41 1.41 -5.20
CA THR A 134 -11.04 2.55 -6.05
C THR A 134 -10.16 3.56 -5.31
N VAL A 135 -10.50 3.91 -4.07
CA VAL A 135 -9.70 4.83 -3.26
C VAL A 135 -8.34 4.23 -2.94
N ASN A 136 -8.29 2.95 -2.58
CA ASN A 136 -7.04 2.25 -2.28
C ASN A 136 -6.14 2.12 -3.51
N ASP A 137 -6.71 1.89 -4.70
CA ASP A 137 -5.96 1.86 -5.95
C ASP A 137 -5.30 3.21 -6.23
N LEU A 138 -6.03 4.32 -6.04
CA LEU A 138 -5.45 5.66 -6.15
C LEU A 138 -4.32 5.89 -5.15
N VAL A 139 -4.52 5.52 -3.90
CA VAL A 139 -3.50 5.61 -2.84
C VAL A 139 -2.27 4.80 -3.22
N ALA A 140 -2.45 3.55 -3.66
CA ALA A 140 -1.37 2.65 -4.03
C ALA A 140 -0.58 3.18 -5.25
N VAL A 141 -1.28 3.65 -6.29
CA VAL A 141 -0.66 4.25 -7.49
C VAL A 141 0.16 5.49 -7.13
N ILE A 142 -0.42 6.43 -6.40
CA ILE A 142 0.27 7.67 -5.99
C ILE A 142 1.50 7.34 -5.13
N THR A 143 1.36 6.44 -4.16
CA THR A 143 2.46 6.02 -3.28
C THR A 143 3.57 5.35 -4.07
N TYR A 144 3.23 4.38 -4.92
CA TYR A 144 4.22 3.62 -5.66
C TYR A 144 4.96 4.45 -6.70
N TYR A 145 4.23 5.20 -7.52
CA TYR A 145 4.88 6.03 -8.54
C TYR A 145 5.58 7.24 -7.94
N GLY A 146 5.07 7.81 -6.87
CA GLY A 146 5.74 8.87 -6.11
C GLY A 146 7.09 8.41 -5.57
N LEU A 147 7.14 7.26 -4.91
CA LEU A 147 8.38 6.67 -4.40
C LEU A 147 9.33 6.27 -5.54
N SER A 148 8.79 5.63 -6.59
CA SER A 148 9.59 5.23 -7.75
C SER A 148 10.21 6.43 -8.46
N TRP A 149 9.51 7.54 -8.56
CA TRP A 149 10.02 8.78 -9.13
C TRP A 149 11.13 9.38 -8.27
N LEU A 150 10.94 9.47 -6.95
CA LEU A 150 11.97 9.93 -6.01
C LEU A 150 13.21 9.03 -6.05
N PHE A 151 13.00 7.73 -6.13
CA PHE A 151 14.06 6.74 -6.22
C PHE A 151 14.86 6.88 -7.53
N LEU A 152 14.17 6.99 -8.68
CA LEU A 152 14.81 7.19 -9.98
C LEU A 152 15.61 8.50 -10.06
N LEU A 153 15.08 9.60 -9.48
CA LEU A 153 15.80 10.87 -9.40
C LEU A 153 17.10 10.72 -8.61
N LYS A 154 17.06 10.05 -7.46
CA LYS A 154 18.28 9.81 -6.67
C LYS A 154 19.28 8.92 -7.41
N MET A 155 18.81 7.85 -8.06
CA MET A 155 19.69 6.98 -8.83
C MET A 155 20.32 7.68 -10.04
N LEU A 156 19.56 8.53 -10.74
CA LEU A 156 20.09 9.32 -11.86
C LEU A 156 21.12 10.36 -11.40
N ASN A 157 20.92 10.98 -10.23
CA ASN A 157 21.88 11.92 -9.65
C ASN A 157 23.13 11.25 -9.07
N LEU A 158 23.07 9.95 -8.74
CA LEU A 158 24.23 9.17 -8.27
C LEU A 158 25.00 8.54 -9.44
N ALA A 159 24.42 8.51 -10.64
CA ALA A 159 25.04 7.96 -11.84
C ALA A 159 25.61 9.04 -12.80
N GLY A 160 25.46 10.32 -12.45
CA GLY A 160 26.10 11.49 -13.10
C GLY A 160 27.16 12.08 -12.21
#